data_1b469ffb0b40bd0bce4829b6fa0fedc0
#
_entry.id   1b469ffb0b40bd0bce4829b6fa0fedc0
#
_cell.length_a   1.000
_cell.length_b   1.000
_cell.length_c   1.000
_cell.angle_alpha   90.00
_cell.angle_beta   90.00
_cell.angle_gamma   90.00
#
_symmetry.space_group_name_H-M   'P 1'
#
loop_
_entity.id
_entity.type
_entity.pdbx_description
1 polymer ?
#
loop_
_entity_poly.entity_id
_entity_poly.type
_entity_poly.pdbx_seq_one_letter_code
_entity_poly.pdbx_strand_id
1 'polypeptide(L)'
;MNIFYLDRDPEIAAQMMCDKHVVKMILESAQMLSTAHRVFNDPKWYADKVGLYKMAHKNHPSTIWVRSSSKHYKWLYDHMIALMEEYTYRYGKHHATERLIEPLRKEPWLIPDDGFVD
;
A
#
# COMPACT_ATOMS: atom_id res chain seq x y z
N MET A 1 -0.28 -11.82 -5.01
CA MET A 1 -0.42 -10.70 -4.06
C MET A 1 -1.78 -10.71 -3.42
N ASN A 2 -1.82 -10.56 -2.12
CA ASN A 2 -3.07 -10.48 -1.39
C ASN A 2 -3.05 -9.33 -0.40
N ILE A 3 -4.24 -8.82 -0.07
CA ILE A 3 -4.44 -7.92 1.05
C ILE A 3 -5.10 -8.76 2.13
N PHE A 4 -4.44 -8.89 3.28
CA PHE A 4 -5.01 -9.61 4.41
C PHE A 4 -5.95 -8.68 5.17
N TYR A 5 -7.19 -8.60 4.70
CA TYR A 5 -8.22 -7.72 5.25
C TYR A 5 -8.86 -8.40 6.47
N LEU A 6 -8.10 -8.44 7.58
CA LEU A 6 -8.52 -9.11 8.81
C LEU A 6 -9.46 -8.28 9.66
N ASP A 7 -9.48 -6.96 9.44
CA ASP A 7 -10.36 -6.02 10.12
C ASP A 7 -10.54 -4.80 9.25
N ARG A 8 -11.69 -4.11 9.39
CA ARG A 8 -11.94 -2.89 8.65
C ARG A 8 -11.04 -1.74 9.10
N ASP A 9 -10.59 -1.75 10.35
CA ASP A 9 -9.58 -0.83 10.84
C ASP A 9 -8.20 -1.33 10.40
N PRO A 10 -7.47 -0.57 9.58
CA PRO A 10 -6.18 -1.02 9.05
C PRO A 10 -5.12 -1.23 10.13
N GLU A 11 -5.21 -0.51 11.23
CA GLU A 11 -4.28 -0.69 12.35
C GLU A 11 -4.54 -2.01 13.09
N ILE A 12 -5.81 -2.32 13.35
CA ILE A 12 -6.19 -3.59 13.99
C ILE A 12 -5.83 -4.75 13.06
N ALA A 13 -6.11 -4.62 11.77
CA ALA A 13 -5.74 -5.65 10.79
C ALA A 13 -4.24 -5.94 10.82
N ALA A 14 -3.39 -4.91 10.93
CA ALA A 14 -1.95 -5.08 11.02
C ALA A 14 -1.55 -5.83 12.29
N GLN A 15 -2.16 -5.49 13.43
CA GLN A 15 -1.86 -6.12 14.72
C GLN A 15 -2.25 -7.60 14.75
N MET A 16 -3.25 -7.99 13.97
CA MET A 16 -3.73 -9.37 13.90
C MET A 16 -2.86 -10.25 13.02
N MET A 17 -1.94 -9.69 12.25
CA MET A 17 -1.09 -10.47 11.34
C MET A 17 0.01 -11.22 12.08
N CYS A 18 0.32 -12.44 11.60
CA CYS A 18 1.48 -13.17 12.10
C CYS A 18 2.77 -12.51 11.58
N ASP A 19 3.89 -12.76 12.27
CA ASP A 19 5.18 -12.12 11.98
C ASP A 19 5.59 -12.22 10.52
N LYS A 20 5.45 -13.41 9.94
CA LYS A 20 5.81 -13.66 8.54
C LYS A 20 5.06 -12.74 7.59
N HIS A 21 3.77 -12.54 7.82
CA HIS A 21 2.93 -11.70 6.96
C HIS A 21 3.20 -10.21 7.19
N VAL A 22 3.52 -9.80 8.41
CA VAL A 22 3.87 -8.40 8.68
C VAL A 22 5.07 -8.00 7.80
N VAL A 23 6.13 -8.79 7.81
CA VAL A 23 7.33 -8.50 7.02
C VAL A 23 7.02 -8.44 5.53
N LYS A 24 6.35 -9.46 5.02
CA LYS A 24 6.06 -9.61 3.59
C LYS A 24 5.10 -8.55 3.07
N MET A 25 4.05 -8.26 3.83
CA MET A 25 2.98 -7.38 3.34
C MET A 25 3.33 -5.91 3.35
N ILE A 26 4.37 -5.49 4.06
CA ILE A 26 4.89 -4.13 3.93
C ILE A 26 5.34 -3.88 2.49
N LEU A 27 6.18 -4.78 1.96
CA LEU A 27 6.69 -4.67 0.60
C LEU A 27 5.55 -4.77 -0.42
N GLU A 28 4.68 -5.78 -0.28
CA GLU A 28 3.61 -6.00 -1.26
C GLU A 28 2.58 -4.87 -1.25
N SER A 29 2.27 -4.29 -0.08
CA SER A 29 1.39 -3.12 0.00
C SER A 29 2.00 -1.94 -0.77
N ALA A 30 3.28 -1.66 -0.55
CA ALA A 30 3.95 -0.59 -1.26
C ALA A 30 4.03 -0.85 -2.76
N GLN A 31 4.19 -2.10 -3.19
CA GLN A 31 4.15 -2.47 -4.60
C GLN A 31 2.78 -2.20 -5.22
N MET A 32 1.70 -2.53 -4.53
CA MET A 32 0.34 -2.27 -5.02
C MET A 32 0.05 -0.77 -5.12
N LEU A 33 0.45 0.01 -4.12
CA LEU A 33 0.28 1.46 -4.13
C LEU A 33 1.12 2.11 -5.23
N SER A 34 2.36 1.65 -5.40
CA SER A 34 3.23 2.12 -6.49
C SER A 34 2.64 1.80 -7.85
N THR A 35 2.07 0.61 -8.02
CA THR A 35 1.43 0.20 -9.26
C THR A 35 0.23 1.08 -9.57
N ALA A 36 -0.56 1.49 -8.57
CA ALA A 36 -1.66 2.42 -8.77
C ALA A 36 -1.17 3.74 -9.39
N HIS A 37 -0.09 4.31 -8.85
CA HIS A 37 0.50 5.53 -9.42
C HIS A 37 0.97 5.32 -10.87
N ARG A 38 1.59 4.18 -11.16
CA ARG A 38 2.11 3.92 -12.51
C ARG A 38 1.00 3.64 -13.52
N VAL A 39 -0.10 3.03 -13.10
CA VAL A 39 -1.25 2.80 -14.00
C VAL A 39 -1.88 4.10 -14.42
N PHE A 40 -2.14 5.02 -13.48
CA PHE A 40 -2.69 6.33 -13.82
C PHE A 40 -1.66 7.25 -14.48
N ASN A 41 -0.39 7.10 -14.10
CA ASN A 41 0.76 7.74 -14.76
C ASN A 41 0.61 9.25 -14.93
N ASP A 42 0.08 9.95 -13.94
CA ASP A 42 -0.13 11.39 -13.97
C ASP A 42 0.24 12.01 -12.61
N PRO A 43 1.29 12.83 -12.57
CA PRO A 43 2.19 13.16 -13.68
C PRO A 43 3.16 12.04 -14.02
N LYS A 44 3.51 11.92 -15.28
CA LYS A 44 4.34 10.81 -15.80
C LYS A 44 5.71 10.68 -15.13
N TRP A 45 6.29 11.81 -14.72
CA TRP A 45 7.64 11.83 -14.13
C TRP A 45 7.66 11.39 -12.67
N TYR A 46 6.51 11.41 -12.00
CA TYR A 46 6.47 11.29 -10.53
C TYR A 46 7.01 9.96 -10.02
N ALA A 47 6.50 8.86 -10.54
CA ALA A 47 6.83 7.52 -10.03
C ALA A 47 8.33 7.23 -10.11
N ASP A 48 8.97 7.57 -11.22
CA ASP A 48 10.40 7.34 -11.40
C ASP A 48 11.24 8.32 -10.57
N LYS A 49 10.82 9.58 -10.52
CA LYS A 49 11.57 10.60 -9.77
C LYS A 49 11.63 10.31 -8.28
N VAL A 50 10.52 9.87 -7.69
CA VAL A 50 10.47 9.58 -6.26
C VAL A 50 10.85 8.14 -5.93
N GLY A 51 11.14 7.33 -6.92
CA GLY A 51 11.63 5.96 -6.74
C GLY A 51 10.60 4.96 -6.29
N LEU A 52 9.37 5.06 -6.80
CA LEU A 52 8.34 4.06 -6.52
C LEU A 52 8.76 2.70 -7.08
N TYR A 53 8.24 1.64 -6.49
CA TYR A 53 8.47 0.30 -7.00
C TYR A 53 7.92 0.17 -8.43
N LYS A 54 8.50 -0.72 -9.20
CA LYS A 54 8.04 -1.00 -10.56
C LYS A 54 6.66 -1.64 -10.52
N MET A 55 5.92 -1.50 -11.64
CA MET A 55 4.61 -2.10 -11.79
C MET A 55 4.69 -3.61 -11.56
N ALA A 56 3.85 -4.13 -10.68
CA ALA A 56 3.83 -5.54 -10.33
C ALA A 56 2.38 -6.03 -10.22
N HIS A 57 2.10 -7.19 -10.80
CA HIS A 57 0.79 -7.84 -10.69
C HIS A 57 -0.38 -6.90 -11.01
N LYS A 58 -0.25 -6.11 -12.07
CA LYS A 58 -1.20 -5.07 -12.47
C LYS A 58 -2.65 -5.55 -12.53
N ASN A 59 -2.86 -6.76 -13.00
CA ASN A 59 -4.20 -7.31 -13.23
C ASN A 59 -4.70 -8.24 -12.10
N HIS A 60 -3.94 -8.36 -11.03
CA HIS A 60 -4.39 -9.15 -9.87
C HIS A 60 -5.57 -8.43 -9.19
N PRO A 61 -6.62 -9.17 -8.75
CA PRO A 61 -7.81 -8.55 -8.14
C PRO A 61 -7.49 -7.58 -7.01
N SER A 62 -6.56 -7.91 -6.14
CA SER A 62 -6.17 -7.01 -5.03
C SER A 62 -5.57 -5.71 -5.54
N THR A 63 -4.72 -5.78 -6.57
CA THR A 63 -4.08 -4.60 -7.14
C THR A 63 -5.12 -3.72 -7.84
N ILE A 64 -6.08 -4.33 -8.54
CA ILE A 64 -7.18 -3.61 -9.16
C ILE A 64 -8.06 -2.93 -8.09
N TRP A 65 -8.34 -3.64 -7.01
CA TRP A 65 -9.14 -3.10 -5.90
C TRP A 65 -8.52 -1.82 -5.33
N VAL A 66 -7.20 -1.83 -5.10
CA VAL A 66 -6.48 -0.68 -4.54
C VAL A 66 -6.68 0.59 -5.36
N ARG A 67 -6.64 0.47 -6.70
CA ARG A 67 -6.75 1.64 -7.58
C ARG A 67 -8.17 1.93 -8.05
N SER A 68 -9.15 1.14 -7.62
CA SER A 68 -10.53 1.36 -8.02
C SER A 68 -11.22 2.49 -7.24
N SER A 69 -10.65 2.92 -6.12
CA SER A 69 -11.17 4.02 -5.34
C SER A 69 -10.07 4.65 -4.48
N SER A 70 -10.11 5.97 -4.32
CA SER A 70 -9.20 6.68 -3.42
C SER A 70 -9.30 6.18 -1.99
N LYS A 71 -10.49 5.73 -1.57
CA LYS A 71 -10.71 5.18 -0.23
C LYS A 71 -10.03 3.83 -0.04
N HIS A 72 -9.98 3.01 -1.08
CA HIS A 72 -9.22 1.75 -1.07
C HIS A 72 -7.73 2.01 -0.98
N TYR A 73 -7.23 2.95 -1.77
CA TYR A 73 -5.83 3.36 -1.72
C TYR A 73 -5.45 3.82 -0.31
N LYS A 74 -6.27 4.70 0.28
CA LYS A 74 -6.00 5.22 1.61
C LYS A 74 -6.03 4.12 2.67
N TRP A 75 -6.97 3.19 2.60
CA TRP A 75 -7.02 2.07 3.54
C TRP A 75 -5.73 1.26 3.50
N LEU A 76 -5.27 0.93 2.29
CA LEU A 76 -4.04 0.14 2.16
C LEU A 76 -2.81 0.94 2.60
N TYR A 77 -2.78 2.24 2.31
CA TYR A 77 -1.71 3.11 2.77
C TYR A 77 -1.65 3.11 4.31
N ASP A 78 -2.78 3.33 4.97
CA ASP A 78 -2.85 3.34 6.43
C ASP A 78 -2.47 1.97 7.01
N HIS A 79 -2.88 0.90 6.35
CA HIS A 79 -2.50 -0.46 6.73
C HIS A 79 -0.99 -0.69 6.60
N MET A 80 -0.40 -0.20 5.51
CA MET A 80 1.05 -0.28 5.31
C MET A 80 1.81 0.44 6.43
N ILE A 81 1.37 1.64 6.79
CA ILE A 81 1.98 2.40 7.89
C ILE A 81 1.88 1.61 9.20
N ALA A 82 0.70 1.06 9.48
CA ALA A 82 0.49 0.26 10.68
C ALA A 82 1.37 -1.01 10.70
N LEU A 83 1.55 -1.64 9.54
CA LEU A 83 2.45 -2.79 9.41
C LEU A 83 3.91 -2.40 9.68
N MET A 84 4.33 -1.23 9.22
CA MET A 84 5.67 -0.71 9.49
C MET A 84 5.87 -0.48 10.99
N GLU A 85 4.86 0.05 11.68
CA GLU A 85 4.91 0.26 13.11
C GLU A 85 4.99 -1.08 13.87
N GLU A 86 4.19 -2.08 13.47
CA GLU A 86 4.24 -3.42 14.02
C GLU A 86 5.60 -4.08 13.80
N TYR A 87 6.18 -3.90 12.61
CA TYR A 87 7.50 -4.43 12.30
C TYR A 87 8.55 -3.84 13.25
N THR A 88 8.55 -2.53 13.43
CA THR A 88 9.49 -1.86 14.32
C THR A 88 9.28 -2.30 15.78
N TYR A 89 8.03 -2.43 16.22
CA TYR A 89 7.71 -2.92 17.56
C TYR A 89 8.20 -4.33 17.81
N ARG A 90 7.99 -5.24 16.83
CA ARG A 90 8.34 -6.66 16.98
C ARG A 90 9.84 -6.93 16.82
N TYR A 91 10.51 -6.21 15.93
CA TYR A 91 11.89 -6.51 15.54
C TYR A 91 12.90 -5.44 15.95
N GLY A 92 12.46 -4.29 16.42
CA GLY A 92 13.35 -3.22 16.88
C GLY A 92 14.15 -2.54 15.78
N LYS A 93 13.67 -2.60 14.52
CA LYS A 93 14.35 -1.96 13.39
C LYS A 93 13.32 -1.45 12.38
N HIS A 94 13.79 -0.57 11.47
CA HIS A 94 12.92 0.03 10.45
C HIS A 94 13.01 -0.73 9.13
N HIS A 95 11.86 -0.95 8.48
CA HIS A 95 11.81 -1.60 7.18
C HIS A 95 12.28 -0.63 6.09
N ALA A 96 13.05 -1.14 5.11
CA ALA A 96 13.59 -0.30 4.03
C ALA A 96 12.50 0.41 3.23
N THR A 97 11.29 -0.15 3.15
CA THR A 97 10.17 0.44 2.44
C THR A 97 9.66 1.74 3.07
N GLU A 98 10.08 2.06 4.30
CA GLU A 98 9.68 3.33 4.94
C GLU A 98 10.11 4.57 4.13
N ARG A 99 11.07 4.43 3.25
CA ARG A 99 11.46 5.51 2.32
C ARG A 99 10.32 5.97 1.41
N LEU A 100 9.29 5.15 1.26
CA LEU A 100 8.13 5.46 0.41
C LEU A 100 6.95 6.05 1.18
N ILE A 101 7.04 6.24 2.49
CA ILE A 101 5.94 6.80 3.29
C ILE A 101 5.46 8.14 2.70
N GLU A 102 6.37 9.08 2.47
CA GLU A 102 5.99 10.38 1.91
C GLU A 102 5.56 10.30 0.45
N PRO A 103 6.32 9.64 -0.45
CA PRO A 103 5.90 9.54 -1.85
C PRO A 103 4.54 8.89 -2.07
N LEU A 104 4.13 7.95 -1.22
CA LEU A 104 2.86 7.25 -1.38
C LEU A 104 1.71 7.88 -0.58
N ARG A 105 1.98 8.91 0.21
CA ARG A 105 0.96 9.54 1.06
C ARG A 105 -0.24 10.04 0.27
N LYS A 106 0.00 10.65 -0.89
CA LYS A 106 -1.09 11.12 -1.75
C LYS A 106 -1.41 10.09 -2.80
N GLU A 107 -2.69 9.83 -2.98
CA GLU A 107 -3.18 8.97 -4.04
C GLU A 107 -2.93 9.61 -5.42
N PRO A 108 -2.93 8.80 -6.50
CA PRO A 108 -2.83 9.34 -7.88
C PRO A 108 -3.96 10.34 -8.16
N TRP A 109 -3.67 11.39 -8.92
CA TRP A 109 -4.65 12.43 -9.21
C TRP A 109 -5.90 11.91 -9.90
N LEU A 110 -5.74 10.92 -10.78
CA LEU A 110 -6.83 10.40 -11.60
C LEU A 110 -7.59 9.24 -10.95
N ILE A 111 -7.26 8.88 -9.71
CA ILE A 111 -7.93 7.75 -9.05
C ILE A 111 -9.40 8.09 -8.79
N PRO A 112 -10.36 7.19 -9.08
CA PRO A 112 -11.77 7.44 -8.78
C PRO A 112 -12.03 7.60 -7.28
N ASP A 113 -13.05 8.37 -6.94
CA ASP A 113 -13.52 8.49 -5.56
C ASP A 113 -14.89 7.83 -5.44
N ASP A 114 -14.91 6.52 -5.61
CA ASP A 114 -16.15 5.72 -5.70
C ASP A 114 -16.61 5.14 -4.36
N GLY A 115 -15.93 5.48 -3.26
CA GLY A 115 -16.26 4.95 -1.94
C GLY A 115 -15.57 3.62 -1.66
N PHE A 116 -15.83 3.06 -0.48
CA PHE A 116 -15.18 1.85 -0.01
C PHE A 116 -16.07 0.63 -0.24
N VAL A 117 -15.48 -0.40 -0.82
CA VAL A 117 -16.15 -1.70 -1.06
C VAL A 117 -15.35 -2.78 -0.35
N ASP A 118 -15.99 -3.45 0.61
CA ASP A 118 -15.37 -4.51 1.40
C ASP A 118 -14.99 -5.74 0.57
#